data_0cc6a2586a064cf80c78f8880899c857
#
_entry.id   0cc6a2586a064cf80c78f8880899c857
#
_cell.length_a   1.000
_cell.length_b   1.000
_cell.length_c   1.000
_cell.angle_alpha   90.00
_cell.angle_beta   90.00
_cell.angle_gamma   90.00
#
_symmetry.space_group_name_H-M   'P 1'
#
loop_
_entity.id
_entity.type
_entity.pdbx_description
1 polymer ?
#
loop_
_entity_poly.entity_id
_entity_poly.type
_entity_poly.pdbx_seq_one_letter_code
_entity_poly.pdbx_strand_id
1 'polypeptide(L)'
;MGSFWRICASERLKMSKSYIWLLVILSPAIAILPGALSIRDGEEVTWGLLLSVMSVVHGLLFLPVLSGIFAALICRYEHQDGGWKLLLSLPVTRMKVYLSKYVMIIALLGVVQLLFLVCLLGMGWIRDAAAPVPWSILLFSVFGGWIACLPLAALQLAVSQGWSSFGAPLALNVSLTIPNILIANSATYGPYYPWVQPSLAMTPNGQDGFGAFNLPLDSLMIVVLGSLIVFLVAGLFFFWRKAV
;
A
#
# COMPACT_ATOMS: atom_id res chain seq x y z
N MET A 1 14.98 -4.65 -25.63
CA MET A 1 14.28 -4.63 -24.32
C MET A 1 14.61 -5.93 -23.59
N GLY A 2 15.09 -5.85 -22.34
CA GLY A 2 15.43 -7.03 -21.54
C GLY A 2 14.19 -7.88 -21.22
N SER A 3 14.38 -9.19 -21.00
CA SER A 3 13.28 -10.14 -20.71
C SER A 3 12.39 -9.70 -19.54
N PHE A 4 12.94 -9.01 -18.56
CA PHE A 4 12.18 -8.47 -17.39
C PHE A 4 11.11 -7.46 -17.80
N TRP A 5 11.44 -6.48 -18.63
CA TRP A 5 10.49 -5.45 -19.07
C TRP A 5 9.37 -6.02 -19.95
N ARG A 6 9.64 -7.11 -20.69
CA ARG A 6 8.59 -7.82 -21.44
C ARG A 6 7.60 -8.49 -20.51
N ILE A 7 8.06 -9.08 -19.40
CA ILE A 7 7.18 -9.67 -18.37
C ILE A 7 6.33 -8.56 -17.71
N CYS A 8 6.93 -7.44 -17.30
CA CYS A 8 6.19 -6.31 -16.75
C CYS A 8 5.13 -5.77 -17.72
N ALA A 9 5.45 -5.67 -19.00
CA ALA A 9 4.49 -5.24 -20.03
C ALA A 9 3.32 -6.24 -20.17
N SER A 10 3.60 -7.54 -20.10
CA SER A 10 2.56 -8.59 -20.08
C SER A 10 1.64 -8.47 -18.84
N GLU A 11 2.22 -8.29 -17.65
CA GLU A 11 1.43 -8.08 -16.43
C GLU A 11 0.53 -6.82 -16.53
N ARG A 12 1.09 -5.71 -17.06
CA ARG A 12 0.32 -4.48 -17.29
C ARG A 12 -0.87 -4.72 -18.24
N LEU A 13 -0.69 -5.48 -19.32
CA LEU A 13 -1.76 -5.80 -20.27
C LEU A 13 -2.90 -6.61 -19.62
N LYS A 14 -2.56 -7.56 -18.73
CA LYS A 14 -3.56 -8.31 -17.97
C LYS A 14 -4.44 -7.40 -17.11
N MET A 15 -3.81 -6.39 -16.49
CA MET A 15 -4.52 -5.45 -15.60
C MET A 15 -5.29 -4.36 -16.35
N SER A 16 -4.92 -4.02 -17.58
CA SER A 16 -5.57 -2.93 -18.33
C SER A 16 -7.07 -3.19 -18.59
N LYS A 17 -7.47 -4.46 -18.65
CA LYS A 17 -8.86 -4.90 -18.84
C LYS A 17 -9.58 -5.25 -17.53
N SER A 18 -8.95 -4.99 -16.39
CA SER A 18 -9.49 -5.32 -15.06
C SER A 18 -10.12 -4.10 -14.41
N TYR A 19 -11.08 -4.33 -13.51
CA TYR A 19 -11.68 -3.30 -12.64
C TYR A 19 -10.70 -2.74 -11.58
N ILE A 20 -9.42 -3.08 -11.66
CA ILE A 20 -8.38 -2.64 -10.72
C ILE A 20 -8.27 -1.10 -10.67
N TRP A 21 -8.52 -0.44 -11.81
CA TRP A 21 -8.49 1.03 -11.92
C TRP A 21 -9.60 1.71 -11.13
N LEU A 22 -10.75 1.07 -11.01
CA LEU A 22 -11.82 1.56 -10.14
C LEU A 22 -11.38 1.57 -8.67
N LEU A 23 -10.67 0.53 -8.22
CA LEU A 23 -10.15 0.43 -6.86
C LEU A 23 -9.04 1.47 -6.59
N VAL A 24 -8.22 1.74 -7.59
CA VAL A 24 -7.16 2.76 -7.52
C VAL A 24 -7.74 4.16 -7.27
N ILE A 25 -8.88 4.49 -7.89
CA ILE A 25 -9.55 5.78 -7.74
C ILE A 25 -10.41 5.83 -6.47
N LEU A 26 -11.05 4.72 -6.12
CA LEU A 26 -12.04 4.65 -5.03
C LEU A 26 -11.44 5.02 -3.67
N SER A 27 -10.23 4.53 -3.37
CA SER A 27 -9.59 4.79 -2.07
C SER A 27 -9.30 6.28 -1.83
N PRO A 28 -8.60 7.00 -2.74
CA PRO A 28 -8.39 8.43 -2.58
C PRO A 28 -9.70 9.24 -2.58
N ALA A 29 -10.69 8.82 -3.37
CA ALA A 29 -11.99 9.48 -3.41
C ALA A 29 -12.74 9.37 -2.08
N ILE A 30 -12.72 8.19 -1.43
CA ILE A 30 -13.33 8.02 -0.10
C ILE A 30 -12.55 8.80 0.97
N ALA A 31 -11.23 8.92 0.84
CA ALA A 31 -10.43 9.71 1.77
C ALA A 31 -10.77 11.21 1.80
N ILE A 32 -11.48 11.72 0.78
CA ILE A 32 -12.02 13.10 0.78
C ILE A 32 -13.10 13.27 1.85
N LEU A 33 -13.92 12.25 2.13
CA LEU A 33 -15.06 12.35 3.04
C LEU A 33 -14.67 12.81 4.45
N PRO A 34 -13.66 12.24 5.13
CA PRO A 34 -13.21 12.76 6.40
C PRO A 34 -12.77 14.23 6.33
N GLY A 35 -12.04 14.62 5.27
CA GLY A 35 -11.63 16.01 5.06
C GLY A 35 -12.79 16.98 4.88
N ALA A 36 -13.89 16.52 4.26
CA ALA A 36 -15.09 17.32 4.07
C ALA A 36 -15.97 17.42 5.34
N LEU A 37 -16.06 16.33 6.11
CA LEU A 37 -17.02 16.20 7.21
C LEU A 37 -16.44 16.54 8.59
N SER A 38 -15.15 16.36 8.81
CA SER A 38 -14.53 16.52 10.14
C SER A 38 -14.21 17.96 10.51
N ILE A 39 -14.23 18.87 9.55
CA ILE A 39 -13.90 20.28 9.76
C ILE A 39 -15.21 21.08 9.81
N ARG A 40 -15.49 21.67 10.96
CA ARG A 40 -16.71 22.48 11.16
C ARG A 40 -16.59 23.83 10.48
N ASP A 41 -17.72 24.39 10.08
CA ASP A 41 -17.77 25.73 9.53
C ASP A 41 -17.32 26.76 10.58
N GLY A 42 -16.33 27.58 10.20
CA GLY A 42 -15.72 28.59 11.09
C GLY A 42 -14.43 28.14 11.77
N GLU A 43 -13.99 26.89 11.64
CA GLU A 43 -12.66 26.45 12.05
C GLU A 43 -11.61 26.79 10.99
N GLU A 44 -10.43 27.21 11.43
CA GLU A 44 -9.31 27.45 10.51
C GLU A 44 -8.77 26.14 9.97
N VAL A 45 -8.90 25.94 8.65
CA VAL A 45 -8.43 24.74 7.97
C VAL A 45 -6.96 24.84 7.69
N THR A 46 -6.16 23.92 8.24
CA THR A 46 -4.74 23.82 7.96
C THR A 46 -4.41 22.59 7.12
N TRP A 47 -3.34 22.65 6.33
CA TRP A 47 -2.86 21.52 5.54
C TRP A 47 -2.51 20.30 6.40
N GLY A 48 -1.99 20.52 7.61
CA GLY A 48 -1.67 19.46 8.57
C GLY A 48 -2.92 18.76 9.08
N LEU A 49 -4.00 19.49 9.38
CA LEU A 49 -5.28 18.94 9.79
C LEU A 49 -5.90 18.09 8.66
N LEU A 50 -5.94 18.62 7.43
CA LEU A 50 -6.44 17.87 6.28
C LEU A 50 -5.65 16.59 6.05
N LEU A 51 -4.32 16.67 6.07
CA LEU A 51 -3.45 15.51 5.92
C LEU A 51 -3.73 14.47 7.01
N SER A 52 -3.79 14.85 8.28
CA SER A 52 -4.01 13.93 9.39
C SER A 52 -5.37 13.23 9.29
N VAL A 53 -6.44 13.97 9.04
CA VAL A 53 -7.81 13.42 8.95
C VAL A 53 -7.99 12.51 7.75
N MET A 54 -7.49 12.92 6.57
CA MET A 54 -7.60 12.13 5.34
C MET A 54 -6.69 10.90 5.36
N SER A 55 -5.49 10.98 5.96
CA SER A 55 -4.54 9.88 6.04
C SER A 55 -4.97 8.76 6.99
N VAL A 56 -5.76 9.04 8.02
CA VAL A 56 -6.25 8.01 8.95
C VAL A 56 -6.99 6.89 8.20
N VAL A 57 -8.03 7.23 7.47
CA VAL A 57 -8.83 6.22 6.74
C VAL A 57 -8.02 5.61 5.59
N HIS A 58 -7.27 6.44 4.87
CA HIS A 58 -6.46 6.00 3.74
C HIS A 58 -5.30 5.08 4.18
N GLY A 59 -4.54 5.48 5.19
CA GLY A 59 -3.36 4.76 5.68
C GLY A 59 -3.68 3.53 6.52
N LEU A 60 -4.67 3.61 7.44
CA LEU A 60 -5.01 2.49 8.32
C LEU A 60 -5.85 1.41 7.66
N LEU A 61 -6.68 1.77 6.68
CA LEU A 61 -7.64 0.84 6.09
C LEU A 61 -7.32 0.58 4.61
N PHE A 62 -7.33 1.62 3.77
CA PHE A 62 -7.31 1.41 2.33
C PHE A 62 -5.95 0.91 1.82
N LEU A 63 -4.83 1.48 2.22
CA LEU A 63 -3.52 1.04 1.74
C LEU A 63 -3.22 -0.43 2.08
N PRO A 64 -3.43 -0.91 3.33
CA PRO A 64 -3.26 -2.32 3.65
C PRO A 64 -4.22 -3.22 2.87
N VAL A 65 -5.50 -2.86 2.77
CA VAL A 65 -6.49 -3.66 2.03
C VAL A 65 -6.15 -3.72 0.55
N LEU A 66 -5.79 -2.59 -0.08
CA LEU A 66 -5.41 -2.53 -1.49
C LEU A 66 -4.13 -3.33 -1.79
N SER A 67 -3.15 -3.35 -0.86
CA SER A 67 -1.95 -4.18 -1.01
C SER A 67 -2.32 -5.66 -1.20
N GLY A 68 -3.26 -6.18 -0.40
CA GLY A 68 -3.75 -7.55 -0.53
C GLY A 68 -4.59 -7.77 -1.78
N ILE A 69 -5.50 -6.83 -2.11
CA ILE A 69 -6.35 -6.93 -3.30
C ILE A 69 -5.49 -6.95 -4.57
N PHE A 70 -4.51 -6.06 -4.70
CA PHE A 70 -3.63 -6.01 -5.87
C PHE A 70 -2.78 -7.26 -5.99
N ALA A 71 -2.23 -7.77 -4.88
CA ALA A 71 -1.49 -9.03 -4.86
C ALA A 71 -2.35 -10.21 -5.31
N ALA A 72 -3.56 -10.33 -4.77
CA ALA A 72 -4.50 -11.39 -5.10
C ALA A 72 -4.97 -11.32 -6.57
N LEU A 73 -5.27 -10.11 -7.08
CA LEU A 73 -5.68 -9.91 -8.48
C LEU A 73 -4.57 -10.25 -9.46
N ILE A 74 -3.32 -9.83 -9.17
CA ILE A 74 -2.17 -10.12 -10.03
C ILE A 74 -1.85 -11.61 -10.07
N CYS A 75 -2.08 -12.35 -8.98
CA CYS A 75 -1.87 -13.80 -8.95
C CYS A 75 -3.07 -14.61 -9.50
N ARG A 76 -4.27 -14.02 -9.58
CA ARG A 76 -5.48 -14.70 -9.97
C ARG A 76 -5.38 -15.36 -11.35
N TYR A 77 -4.81 -14.66 -12.32
CA TYR A 77 -4.70 -15.18 -13.69
C TYR A 77 -3.85 -16.45 -13.79
N GLU A 78 -2.81 -16.57 -12.98
CA GLU A 78 -1.97 -17.76 -12.97
C GLU A 78 -2.53 -18.91 -12.16
N HIS A 79 -3.49 -18.66 -11.28
CA HIS A 79 -4.20 -19.72 -10.57
C HIS A 79 -5.32 -20.35 -11.40
N GLN A 80 -5.74 -19.69 -12.49
CA GLN A 80 -6.76 -20.20 -13.40
C GLN A 80 -6.11 -21.03 -14.53
N ASP A 81 -6.75 -22.12 -14.93
CA ASP A 81 -6.45 -22.92 -16.12
C ASP A 81 -4.97 -23.34 -16.29
N GLY A 82 -4.28 -23.58 -15.17
CA GLY A 82 -2.86 -23.99 -15.21
C GLY A 82 -1.88 -22.87 -15.62
N GLY A 83 -2.27 -21.62 -15.49
CA GLY A 83 -1.46 -20.45 -15.86
C GLY A 83 -0.05 -20.45 -15.29
N TRP A 84 0.16 -20.96 -14.05
CA TRP A 84 1.49 -21.14 -13.47
C TRP A 84 2.37 -22.09 -14.30
N LYS A 85 1.82 -23.23 -14.77
CA LYS A 85 2.55 -24.20 -15.60
C LYS A 85 2.96 -23.56 -16.92
N LEU A 86 2.03 -22.85 -17.56
CA LEU A 86 2.31 -22.17 -18.82
C LEU A 86 3.37 -21.06 -18.65
N LEU A 87 3.25 -20.23 -17.61
CA LEU A 87 4.19 -19.13 -17.36
C LEU A 87 5.60 -19.64 -17.04
N LEU A 88 5.73 -20.73 -16.29
CA LEU A 88 7.01 -21.28 -15.90
C LEU A 88 7.64 -22.23 -16.94
N SER A 89 6.90 -22.61 -18.00
CA SER A 89 7.45 -23.29 -19.17
C SER A 89 8.17 -22.34 -20.15
N LEU A 90 7.93 -21.02 -20.03
CA LEU A 90 8.63 -20.02 -20.81
C LEU A 90 10.10 -19.89 -20.35
N PRO A 91 11.02 -19.45 -21.23
CA PRO A 91 12.44 -19.27 -20.90
C PRO A 91 12.68 -18.02 -20.04
N VAL A 92 12.02 -17.98 -18.87
CA VAL A 92 12.09 -16.89 -17.89
C VAL A 92 12.41 -17.44 -16.49
N THR A 93 13.22 -16.71 -15.74
CA THR A 93 13.55 -17.13 -14.36
C THR A 93 12.40 -16.83 -13.41
N ARG A 94 12.17 -17.71 -12.43
CA ARG A 94 11.17 -17.53 -11.37
C ARG A 94 11.33 -16.18 -10.65
N MET A 95 12.57 -15.78 -10.40
CA MET A 95 12.89 -14.48 -9.78
C MET A 95 12.35 -13.31 -10.60
N LYS A 96 12.52 -13.31 -11.94
CA LYS A 96 12.00 -12.25 -12.80
C LYS A 96 10.46 -12.18 -12.77
N VAL A 97 9.81 -13.34 -12.72
CA VAL A 97 8.34 -13.43 -12.61
C VAL A 97 7.87 -12.86 -11.29
N TYR A 98 8.49 -13.27 -10.18
CA TYR A 98 8.15 -12.75 -8.85
C TYR A 98 8.33 -11.24 -8.76
N LEU A 99 9.51 -10.75 -9.15
CA LEU A 99 9.84 -9.33 -9.10
C LEU A 99 8.97 -8.48 -10.04
N SER A 100 8.57 -9.00 -11.21
CA SER A 100 7.67 -8.27 -12.09
C SER A 100 6.30 -8.06 -11.45
N LYS A 101 5.73 -9.09 -10.80
CA LYS A 101 4.47 -8.97 -10.07
C LYS A 101 4.59 -8.01 -8.89
N TYR A 102 5.67 -8.10 -8.14
CA TYR A 102 5.95 -7.18 -7.04
C TYR A 102 6.03 -5.72 -7.52
N VAL A 103 6.80 -5.45 -8.58
CA VAL A 103 6.91 -4.10 -9.18
C VAL A 103 5.54 -3.57 -9.62
N MET A 104 4.66 -4.42 -10.15
CA MET A 104 3.32 -4.01 -10.55
C MET A 104 2.45 -3.62 -9.34
N ILE A 105 2.53 -4.36 -8.22
CA ILE A 105 1.79 -4.02 -6.99
C ILE A 105 2.25 -2.66 -6.47
N ILE A 106 3.56 -2.46 -6.32
CA ILE A 106 4.09 -1.20 -5.79
C ILE A 106 3.84 -0.02 -6.73
N ALA A 107 3.83 -0.23 -8.05
CA ALA A 107 3.46 0.80 -9.01
C ALA A 107 1.98 1.22 -8.87
N LEU A 108 1.07 0.26 -8.70
CA LEU A 108 -0.35 0.56 -8.44
C LEU A 108 -0.54 1.32 -7.12
N LEU A 109 0.12 0.90 -6.05
CA LEU A 109 0.10 1.62 -4.77
C LEU A 109 0.69 3.03 -4.89
N GLY A 110 1.73 3.21 -5.73
CA GLY A 110 2.28 4.53 -6.05
C GLY A 110 1.27 5.43 -6.76
N VAL A 111 0.51 4.90 -7.72
CA VAL A 111 -0.58 5.65 -8.37
C VAL A 111 -1.67 6.03 -7.38
N VAL A 112 -2.06 5.12 -6.47
CA VAL A 112 -3.03 5.40 -5.40
C VAL A 112 -2.54 6.55 -4.51
N GLN A 113 -1.27 6.56 -4.14
CA GLN A 113 -0.68 7.62 -3.31
C GLN A 113 -0.59 8.97 -4.03
N LEU A 114 -0.26 8.96 -5.33
CA LEU A 114 -0.28 10.19 -6.14
C LEU A 114 -1.70 10.77 -6.29
N LEU A 115 -2.71 9.90 -6.48
CA LEU A 115 -4.10 10.33 -6.51
C LEU A 115 -4.57 10.85 -5.15
N PHE A 116 -4.11 10.24 -4.05
CA PHE A 116 -4.38 10.76 -2.70
C PHE A 116 -3.81 12.18 -2.53
N LEU A 117 -2.58 12.43 -3.00
CA LEU A 117 -2.00 13.79 -2.98
C LEU A 117 -2.86 14.78 -3.78
N VAL A 118 -3.32 14.39 -4.97
CA VAL A 118 -4.21 15.24 -5.79
C VAL A 118 -5.52 15.53 -5.06
N CYS A 119 -6.13 14.53 -4.44
CA CYS A 119 -7.37 14.70 -3.65
C CYS A 119 -7.14 15.61 -2.44
N LEU A 120 -6.01 15.46 -1.75
CA LEU A 120 -5.63 16.30 -0.61
C LEU A 120 -5.43 17.76 -1.02
N LEU A 121 -4.71 18.02 -2.11
CA LEU A 121 -4.53 19.37 -2.65
C LEU A 121 -5.86 19.98 -3.09
N GLY A 122 -6.68 19.21 -3.78
CA GLY A 122 -8.02 19.63 -4.19
C GLY A 122 -8.91 20.01 -3.00
N MET A 123 -8.87 19.20 -1.93
CA MET A 123 -9.61 19.47 -0.71
C MET A 123 -9.11 20.74 0.01
N GLY A 124 -7.79 20.93 0.07
CA GLY A 124 -7.19 22.14 0.64
C GLY A 124 -7.59 23.41 -0.10
N TRP A 125 -7.70 23.37 -1.42
CA TRP A 125 -8.18 24.52 -2.21
C TRP A 125 -9.68 24.76 -2.06
N ILE A 126 -10.50 23.70 -1.99
CA ILE A 126 -11.96 23.82 -1.79
C ILE A 126 -12.29 24.40 -0.40
N ARG A 127 -11.46 24.11 0.60
CA ARG A 127 -11.68 24.54 1.98
C ARG A 127 -10.86 25.79 2.36
N ASP A 128 -10.25 26.46 1.40
CA ASP A 128 -9.43 27.67 1.60
C ASP A 128 -8.39 27.49 2.70
N ALA A 129 -7.63 26.37 2.62
CA ALA A 129 -6.65 26.03 3.64
C ALA A 129 -5.65 27.18 3.87
N ALA A 130 -5.53 27.58 5.13
CA ALA A 130 -4.65 28.66 5.54
C ALA A 130 -3.18 28.32 5.25
N ALA A 131 -2.38 29.31 4.91
CA ALA A 131 -0.98 29.24 4.58
C ALA A 131 -0.62 28.57 3.22
N PRO A 132 0.57 28.82 2.70
CA PRO A 132 1.04 28.17 1.47
C PRO A 132 1.20 26.65 1.66
N VAL A 133 1.07 25.89 0.57
CA VAL A 133 1.17 24.41 0.56
C VAL A 133 2.52 23.96 1.15
N PRO A 134 2.55 23.19 2.23
CA PRO A 134 3.76 22.70 2.85
C PRO A 134 4.29 21.45 2.10
N TRP A 135 4.87 21.65 0.92
CA TRP A 135 5.29 20.57 0.03
C TRP A 135 6.16 19.52 0.69
N SER A 136 7.08 19.92 1.56
CA SER A 136 7.95 18.98 2.26
C SER A 136 7.13 17.98 3.08
N ILE A 137 6.20 18.46 3.91
CA ILE A 137 5.37 17.61 4.78
C ILE A 137 4.49 16.68 3.93
N LEU A 138 3.81 17.21 2.89
CA LEU A 138 2.92 16.43 2.06
C LEU A 138 3.66 15.34 1.27
N LEU A 139 4.81 15.69 0.68
CA LEU A 139 5.60 14.72 -0.07
C LEU A 139 6.21 13.66 0.85
N PHE A 140 6.75 14.03 2.01
CA PHE A 140 7.25 13.06 2.97
C PHE A 140 6.17 12.10 3.45
N SER A 141 4.95 12.58 3.72
CA SER A 141 3.81 11.75 4.10
C SER A 141 3.41 10.78 2.98
N VAL A 142 3.24 11.27 1.76
CA VAL A 142 2.80 10.46 0.61
C VAL A 142 3.85 9.42 0.22
N PHE A 143 5.11 9.83 0.06
CA PHE A 143 6.19 8.90 -0.29
C PHE A 143 6.58 7.98 0.87
N GLY A 144 6.56 8.47 2.11
CA GLY A 144 6.77 7.67 3.30
C GLY A 144 5.73 6.55 3.42
N GLY A 145 4.45 6.87 3.25
CA GLY A 145 3.36 5.90 3.22
C GLY A 145 3.51 4.87 2.09
N TRP A 146 3.94 5.31 0.90
CA TRP A 146 4.23 4.41 -0.21
C TRP A 146 5.38 3.44 0.10
N ILE A 147 6.49 3.94 0.64
CA ILE A 147 7.64 3.11 1.04
C ILE A 147 7.22 2.13 2.14
N ALA A 148 6.42 2.57 3.10
CA ALA A 148 5.93 1.73 4.17
C ALA A 148 4.95 0.63 3.71
N CYS A 149 4.36 0.74 2.52
CA CYS A 149 3.58 -0.34 1.90
C CYS A 149 4.45 -1.47 1.31
N LEU A 150 5.74 -1.24 1.05
CA LEU A 150 6.60 -2.19 0.35
C LEU A 150 6.71 -3.56 1.06
N PRO A 151 6.96 -3.65 2.38
CA PRO A 151 7.00 -4.93 3.09
C PRO A 151 5.67 -5.67 3.02
N LEU A 152 4.57 -4.96 3.22
CA LEU A 152 3.23 -5.54 3.18
C LEU A 152 2.90 -6.08 1.78
N ALA A 153 3.25 -5.35 0.72
CA ALA A 153 3.08 -5.81 -0.66
C ALA A 153 3.88 -7.10 -0.95
N ALA A 154 5.11 -7.21 -0.42
CA ALA A 154 5.92 -8.43 -0.54
C ALA A 154 5.29 -9.61 0.19
N LEU A 155 4.82 -9.40 1.42
CA LEU A 155 4.13 -10.40 2.21
C LEU A 155 2.84 -10.87 1.53
N GLN A 156 2.00 -9.94 1.09
CA GLN A 156 0.73 -10.25 0.42
C GLN A 156 0.92 -10.97 -0.91
N LEU A 157 1.98 -10.63 -1.66
CA LEU A 157 2.33 -11.35 -2.87
C LEU A 157 2.71 -12.81 -2.56
N ALA A 158 3.52 -13.05 -1.52
CA ALA A 158 3.90 -14.41 -1.10
C ALA A 158 2.67 -15.23 -0.68
N VAL A 159 1.77 -14.64 0.10
CA VAL A 159 0.51 -15.26 0.53
C VAL A 159 -0.38 -15.58 -0.68
N SER A 160 -0.57 -14.61 -1.59
CA SER A 160 -1.44 -14.76 -2.77
C SER A 160 -0.91 -15.79 -3.77
N GLN A 161 0.40 -16.03 -3.83
CA GLN A 161 0.98 -17.11 -4.62
C GLN A 161 0.77 -18.48 -4.00
N GLY A 162 0.66 -18.56 -2.66
CA GLY A 162 0.48 -19.80 -1.91
C GLY A 162 -0.90 -20.43 -2.08
N TRP A 163 -1.94 -19.61 -2.22
CA TRP A 163 -3.33 -20.07 -2.28
C TRP A 163 -3.93 -19.93 -3.67
N SER A 164 -4.59 -21.00 -4.11
CA SER A 164 -5.29 -21.02 -5.41
C SER A 164 -6.58 -20.18 -5.41
N SER A 165 -7.18 -19.97 -4.24
CA SER A 165 -8.38 -19.15 -4.07
C SER A 165 -8.03 -17.66 -4.00
N PHE A 166 -8.77 -16.85 -4.72
CA PHE A 166 -8.69 -15.38 -4.61
C PHE A 166 -9.17 -14.86 -3.24
N GLY A 167 -10.19 -15.48 -2.70
CA GLY A 167 -10.85 -15.02 -1.47
C GLY A 167 -10.02 -15.26 -0.21
N ALA A 168 -9.24 -16.34 -0.12
CA ALA A 168 -8.51 -16.70 1.08
C ALA A 168 -7.39 -15.69 1.44
N PRO A 169 -6.49 -15.28 0.52
CA PRO A 169 -5.51 -14.22 0.79
C PRO A 169 -6.17 -12.89 1.17
N LEU A 170 -7.30 -12.57 0.52
CA LEU A 170 -8.02 -11.34 0.79
C LEU A 170 -8.67 -11.35 2.18
N ALA A 171 -9.32 -12.45 2.56
CA ALA A 171 -9.93 -12.61 3.88
C ALA A 171 -8.86 -12.49 4.99
N LEU A 172 -7.70 -13.13 4.82
CA LEU A 172 -6.57 -13.00 5.74
C LEU A 172 -6.11 -11.53 5.85
N ASN A 173 -5.91 -10.87 4.71
CA ASN A 173 -5.47 -9.47 4.68
C ASN A 173 -6.45 -8.54 5.41
N VAL A 174 -7.75 -8.66 5.11
CA VAL A 174 -8.79 -7.85 5.76
C VAL A 174 -8.86 -8.13 7.26
N SER A 175 -8.83 -9.41 7.67
CA SER A 175 -8.84 -9.79 9.09
C SER A 175 -7.66 -9.20 9.86
N LEU A 176 -6.47 -9.13 9.24
CA LEU A 176 -5.28 -8.53 9.84
C LEU A 176 -5.27 -6.99 9.71
N THR A 177 -6.10 -6.40 8.86
CA THR A 177 -6.26 -4.93 8.78
C THR A 177 -7.19 -4.40 9.88
N ILE A 178 -8.20 -5.16 10.29
CA ILE A 178 -9.18 -4.72 11.30
C ILE A 178 -8.54 -4.23 12.62
N PRO A 179 -7.54 -4.91 13.21
CA PRO A 179 -6.94 -4.47 14.47
C PRO A 179 -5.98 -3.28 14.36
N ASN A 180 -5.79 -2.70 13.17
CA ASN A 180 -4.82 -1.63 12.92
C ASN A 180 -4.95 -0.46 13.90
N ILE A 181 -6.18 -0.02 14.20
CA ILE A 181 -6.42 1.10 15.14
C ILE A 181 -5.88 0.77 16.53
N LEU A 182 -6.11 -0.45 17.00
CA LEU A 182 -5.62 -0.88 18.32
C LEU A 182 -4.11 -1.02 18.34
N ILE A 183 -3.54 -1.59 17.29
CA ILE A 183 -2.09 -1.84 17.20
C ILE A 183 -1.31 -0.53 17.01
N ALA A 184 -1.87 0.44 16.27
CA ALA A 184 -1.28 1.77 16.11
C ALA A 184 -1.11 2.52 17.44
N ASN A 185 -1.98 2.23 18.43
CA ASN A 185 -1.87 2.80 19.77
C ASN A 185 -0.73 2.22 20.61
N SER A 186 -0.09 1.14 20.16
CA SER A 186 1.03 0.52 20.86
C SER A 186 2.37 0.99 20.31
N ALA A 187 3.12 1.76 21.08
CA ALA A 187 4.48 2.18 20.72
C ALA A 187 5.44 0.99 20.54
N THR A 188 5.18 -0.14 21.24
CA THR A 188 6.03 -1.33 21.19
C THR A 188 5.75 -2.20 19.97
N TYR A 189 4.47 -2.46 19.65
CA TYR A 189 4.09 -3.41 18.59
C TYR A 189 3.76 -2.74 17.26
N GLY A 190 3.26 -1.49 17.29
CA GLY A 190 2.85 -0.76 16.09
C GLY A 190 3.92 -0.73 14.98
N PRO A 191 5.17 -0.37 15.26
CA PRO A 191 6.21 -0.28 14.24
C PRO A 191 6.49 -1.59 13.51
N TYR A 192 6.37 -2.72 14.21
CA TYR A 192 6.66 -4.06 13.66
C TYR A 192 5.48 -4.70 12.95
N TYR A 193 4.31 -4.06 12.96
CA TYR A 193 3.11 -4.59 12.33
C TYR A 193 2.93 -4.02 10.91
N PRO A 194 3.15 -4.82 9.84
CA PRO A 194 3.22 -4.31 8.46
C PRO A 194 1.95 -3.60 7.98
N TRP A 195 0.78 -3.96 8.52
CA TRP A 195 -0.50 -3.33 8.15
C TRP A 195 -0.66 -1.92 8.71
N VAL A 196 0.03 -1.57 9.79
CA VAL A 196 -0.02 -0.23 10.40
C VAL A 196 1.05 0.70 9.83
N GLN A 197 2.19 0.17 9.37
CA GLN A 197 3.33 0.94 8.90
C GLN A 197 2.98 2.06 7.90
N PRO A 198 2.08 1.85 6.89
CA PRO A 198 1.70 2.92 5.97
C PRO A 198 1.08 4.12 6.67
N SER A 199 0.20 3.89 7.64
CA SER A 199 -0.43 4.96 8.40
C SER A 199 0.56 5.72 9.29
N LEU A 200 1.46 5.00 9.96
CA LEU A 200 2.50 5.61 10.81
C LEU A 200 3.43 6.51 9.99
N ALA A 201 3.77 6.10 8.77
CA ALA A 201 4.62 6.88 7.89
C ALA A 201 3.91 8.08 7.23
N MET A 202 2.59 8.04 7.12
CA MET A 202 1.78 9.13 6.54
C MET A 202 1.42 10.20 7.55
N THR A 203 1.36 9.86 8.82
CA THR A 203 0.97 10.82 9.87
C THR A 203 2.15 11.70 10.21
N PRO A 204 2.03 13.04 10.14
CA PRO A 204 3.08 13.94 10.55
C PRO A 204 3.43 13.70 12.02
N ASN A 205 4.72 13.58 12.33
CA ASN A 205 5.19 13.48 13.71
C ASN A 205 4.92 14.82 14.40
N GLY A 206 3.83 14.90 15.15
CA GLY A 206 3.50 16.05 16.00
C GLY A 206 3.92 15.80 17.43
N GLN A 207 4.07 16.87 18.21
CA GLN A 207 4.39 16.77 19.64
C GLN A 207 3.26 16.11 20.47
N ASP A 208 2.06 16.01 19.88
CA ASP A 208 0.85 15.47 20.51
C ASP A 208 0.48 14.06 20.00
N GLY A 209 1.35 13.39 19.24
CA GLY A 209 1.12 12.03 18.78
C GLY A 209 1.11 11.03 19.95
N PHE A 210 0.30 9.98 19.87
CA PHE A 210 0.20 8.93 20.90
C PHE A 210 0.59 7.56 20.32
N GLY A 211 1.01 6.64 21.18
CA GLY A 211 1.38 5.29 20.78
C GLY A 211 2.54 5.27 19.76
N ALA A 212 2.39 4.48 18.70
CA ALA A 212 3.40 4.35 17.67
C ALA A 212 3.56 5.61 16.78
N PHE A 213 2.61 6.55 16.80
CA PHE A 213 2.69 7.80 16.05
C PHE A 213 3.74 8.79 16.60
N ASN A 214 4.25 8.54 17.81
CA ASN A 214 5.35 9.33 18.39
C ASN A 214 6.76 8.87 18.00
N LEU A 215 6.87 7.79 17.23
CA LEU A 215 8.18 7.24 16.87
C LEU A 215 8.88 8.11 15.84
N PRO A 216 10.22 8.28 15.98
CA PRO A 216 11.00 8.95 14.96
C PRO A 216 10.87 8.20 13.62
N LEU A 217 10.68 8.97 12.55
CA LEU A 217 10.51 8.41 11.20
C LEU A 217 11.70 7.52 10.79
N ASP A 218 12.91 7.90 11.17
CA ASP A 218 14.12 7.12 10.90
C ASP A 218 14.05 5.71 11.49
N SER A 219 13.60 5.59 12.75
CA SER A 219 13.42 4.30 13.42
C SER A 219 12.36 3.46 12.71
N LEU A 220 11.25 4.06 12.30
CA LEU A 220 10.21 3.38 11.54
C LEU A 220 10.76 2.90 10.18
N MET A 221 11.52 3.72 9.47
CA MET A 221 12.07 3.36 8.15
C MET A 221 13.09 2.21 8.27
N ILE A 222 13.87 2.12 9.33
CA ILE A 222 14.76 0.98 9.58
C ILE A 222 13.94 -0.33 9.69
N VAL A 223 12.83 -0.31 10.44
CA VAL A 223 11.95 -1.48 10.59
C VAL A 223 11.27 -1.82 9.26
N VAL A 224 10.79 -0.83 8.52
CA VAL A 224 10.19 -1.00 7.19
C VAL A 224 11.16 -1.66 6.23
N LEU A 225 12.40 -1.16 6.12
CA LEU A 225 13.41 -1.72 5.22
C LEU A 225 13.86 -3.13 5.67
N GLY A 226 14.00 -3.35 6.97
CA GLY A 226 14.32 -4.68 7.52
C GLY A 226 13.23 -5.70 7.21
N SER A 227 11.96 -5.36 7.46
CA SER A 227 10.82 -6.24 7.15
C SER A 227 10.65 -6.46 5.64
N LEU A 228 10.94 -5.46 4.80
CA LEU A 228 10.94 -5.59 3.35
C LEU A 228 11.93 -6.68 2.89
N ILE A 229 13.18 -6.64 3.37
CA ILE A 229 14.18 -7.63 3.02
C ILE A 229 13.72 -9.02 3.42
N VAL A 230 13.24 -9.17 4.66
CA VAL A 230 12.76 -10.47 5.19
C VAL A 230 11.62 -11.02 4.32
N PHE A 231 10.58 -10.21 4.03
CA PHE A 231 9.42 -10.69 3.28
C PHE A 231 9.72 -10.92 1.80
N LEU A 232 10.58 -10.12 1.17
CA LEU A 232 11.00 -10.37 -0.21
C LEU A 232 11.81 -11.66 -0.32
N VAL A 233 12.78 -11.87 0.57
CA VAL A 233 13.61 -13.10 0.55
C VAL A 233 12.76 -14.32 0.85
N ALA A 234 11.91 -14.26 1.89
CA ALA A 234 11.01 -15.35 2.23
C ALA A 234 10.04 -15.67 1.10
N GLY A 235 9.43 -14.65 0.48
CA GLY A 235 8.51 -14.82 -0.64
C GLY A 235 9.18 -15.40 -1.90
N LEU A 236 10.37 -14.94 -2.23
CA LEU A 236 11.18 -15.49 -3.32
C LEU A 236 11.55 -16.95 -3.06
N PHE A 237 11.98 -17.27 -1.86
CA PHE A 237 12.34 -18.64 -1.47
C PHE A 237 11.14 -19.57 -1.52
N PHE A 238 9.99 -19.15 -1.00
CA PHE A 238 8.74 -19.90 -1.08
C PHE A 238 8.34 -20.15 -2.53
N PHE A 239 8.39 -19.12 -3.38
CA PHE A 239 8.06 -19.24 -4.79
C PHE A 239 9.04 -20.15 -5.56
N TRP A 240 10.31 -20.12 -5.19
CA TRP A 240 11.32 -20.98 -5.81
C TRP A 240 11.11 -22.47 -5.51
N ARG A 241 10.65 -22.79 -4.30
CA ARG A 241 10.34 -24.17 -3.88
C ARG A 241 8.95 -24.66 -4.32
N LYS A 242 8.08 -23.78 -4.81
CA LYS A 242 6.73 -24.17 -5.22
C LYS A 242 6.79 -25.15 -6.38
N ALA A 243 6.29 -26.38 -6.17
CA ALA A 243 6.01 -27.33 -7.23
C ALA A 243 4.80 -26.83 -8.05
N VAL A 244 4.92 -26.84 -9.37
CA VAL A 244 3.90 -26.41 -10.33
C VAL A 244 3.58 -27.54 -11.30
#